data_4ba3dfd5aa0f2f8e28c4cf2c6f982a0c
#
_entry.id   4ba3dfd5aa0f2f8e28c4cf2c6f982a0c
#
_cell.length_a   1.000
_cell.length_b   1.000
_cell.length_c   1.000
_cell.angle_alpha   90.00
_cell.angle_beta   90.00
_cell.angle_gamma   90.00
#
_symmetry.space_group_name_H-M   'P 1'
#
loop_
_entity.id
_entity.type
_entity.pdbx_description
1 polymer ?
#
loop_
_entity_poly.entity_id
_entity_poly.type
_entity_poly.pdbx_seq_one_letter_code
_entity_poly.pdbx_strand_id
1 'polypeptide(L)'
;MINNFNRDEFFMNKAMQYAKASAMEGEVPVGAVIVMEDEIISYGRNRRELGKNALYHAEIEAINNACKKLGGWRLWKCEMFVTLEPCPMCAGAIINSRIPRLVFGAKDTKAGSCGSVVNLFELPYNHKPTVTYGILEDECSSILTEFFKNLRQNKK
;
A
#
# COMPACT_ATOMS: atom_id res chain seq x y z
N MET A 1 19.65 -11.92 -14.58
CA MET A 1 19.32 -10.63 -13.90
C MET A 1 17.84 -10.34 -14.06
N ILE A 2 17.16 -10.16 -12.94
CA ILE A 2 15.76 -9.72 -12.94
C ILE A 2 15.78 -8.20 -13.18
N ASN A 3 15.11 -7.72 -14.24
CA ASN A 3 15.01 -6.27 -14.43
C ASN A 3 14.08 -5.66 -13.36
N ASN A 4 14.16 -4.35 -13.16
CA ASN A 4 13.38 -3.66 -12.11
C ASN A 4 11.87 -3.84 -12.30
N PHE A 5 11.40 -3.96 -13.53
CA PHE A 5 9.99 -4.15 -13.83
C PHE A 5 9.47 -5.49 -13.29
N ASN A 6 10.21 -6.59 -13.57
CA ASN A 6 9.83 -7.92 -13.07
C ASN A 6 9.92 -8.01 -11.54
N ARG A 7 10.88 -7.32 -10.95
CA ARG A 7 11.03 -7.24 -9.49
C ARG A 7 9.83 -6.53 -8.86
N ASP A 8 9.41 -5.41 -9.42
CA ASP A 8 8.26 -4.66 -8.91
C ASP A 8 6.99 -5.47 -9.02
N GLU A 9 6.78 -6.18 -10.12
CA GLU A 9 5.62 -7.07 -10.28
C GLU A 9 5.63 -8.21 -9.27
N PHE A 10 6.79 -8.78 -8.98
CA PHE A 10 6.91 -9.85 -7.99
C PHE A 10 6.41 -9.40 -6.63
N PHE A 11 6.88 -8.24 -6.15
CA PHE A 11 6.49 -7.73 -4.85
C PHE A 11 5.05 -7.20 -4.85
N MET A 12 4.59 -6.64 -5.97
CA MET A 12 3.18 -6.23 -6.08
C MET A 12 2.24 -7.44 -6.03
N ASN A 13 2.62 -8.57 -6.64
CA ASN A 13 1.85 -9.81 -6.52
C ASN A 13 1.76 -10.27 -5.06
N LYS A 14 2.82 -10.11 -4.28
CA LYS A 14 2.78 -10.42 -2.85
C LYS A 14 1.81 -9.49 -2.11
N ALA A 15 1.84 -8.20 -2.39
CA ALA A 15 0.89 -7.26 -1.82
C ALA A 15 -0.56 -7.63 -2.17
N MET A 16 -0.81 -8.06 -3.41
CA MET A 16 -2.13 -8.49 -3.85
C MET A 16 -2.66 -9.69 -3.08
N GLN A 17 -1.79 -10.60 -2.64
CA GLN A 17 -2.21 -11.74 -1.80
C GLN A 17 -2.85 -11.25 -0.50
N TYR A 18 -2.29 -10.20 0.10
CA TYR A 18 -2.85 -9.61 1.32
C TYR A 18 -4.15 -8.84 1.03
N ALA A 19 -4.24 -8.18 -0.13
CA ALA A 19 -5.49 -7.55 -0.56
C ALA A 19 -6.61 -8.59 -0.69
N LYS A 20 -6.32 -9.72 -1.30
CA LYS A 20 -7.29 -10.81 -1.45
C LYS A 20 -7.72 -11.38 -0.10
N ALA A 21 -6.80 -11.47 0.86
CA ALA A 21 -7.12 -11.91 2.20
C ALA A 21 -8.09 -10.94 2.89
N SER A 22 -7.91 -9.64 2.71
CA SER A 22 -8.86 -8.63 3.21
C SER A 22 -10.24 -8.81 2.59
N ALA A 23 -10.32 -9.01 1.27
CA ALA A 23 -11.59 -9.22 0.58
C ALA A 23 -12.34 -10.43 1.13
N MET A 24 -11.63 -11.51 1.44
CA MET A 24 -12.22 -12.73 2.00
C MET A 24 -12.84 -12.50 3.38
N GLU A 25 -12.38 -11.48 4.09
CA GLU A 25 -12.91 -11.10 5.41
C GLU A 25 -13.96 -9.97 5.33
N GLY A 26 -14.37 -9.58 4.13
CA GLY A 26 -15.33 -8.50 3.92
C GLY A 26 -14.75 -7.10 4.03
N GLU A 27 -13.44 -6.98 4.01
CA GLU A 27 -12.73 -5.70 4.05
C GLU A 27 -12.40 -5.22 2.65
N VAL A 28 -12.33 -3.91 2.46
CA VAL A 28 -11.86 -3.33 1.19
C VAL A 28 -10.45 -3.87 0.89
N PRO A 29 -10.25 -4.48 -0.29
CA PRO A 29 -9.01 -5.23 -0.57
C PRO A 29 -7.83 -4.32 -0.90
N VAL A 30 -7.07 -4.00 0.11
CA VAL A 30 -5.78 -3.31 -0.02
C VAL A 30 -4.74 -4.11 0.77
N GLY A 31 -3.62 -4.38 0.12
CA GLY A 31 -2.48 -5.08 0.72
C GLY A 31 -1.20 -4.30 0.49
N ALA A 32 -0.28 -4.42 1.43
CA ALA A 32 1.02 -3.75 1.36
C ALA A 32 2.12 -4.67 1.88
N VAL A 33 3.30 -4.57 1.26
CA VAL A 33 4.51 -5.22 1.76
C VAL A 33 5.63 -4.18 1.84
N ILE A 34 6.51 -4.33 2.81
CA ILE A 34 7.72 -3.52 2.92
C ILE A 34 8.91 -4.43 2.69
N VAL A 35 9.79 -3.99 1.81
CA VAL A 35 10.94 -4.76 1.30
C VAL A 35 12.22 -4.03 1.67
N MET A 36 13.19 -4.78 2.19
CA MET A 36 14.54 -4.29 2.45
C MET A 36 15.53 -5.34 1.91
N GLU A 37 16.45 -4.91 1.05
CA GLU A 37 17.45 -5.79 0.46
C GLU A 37 16.82 -7.04 -0.19
N ASP A 38 15.79 -6.81 -0.99
CA ASP A 38 15.02 -7.83 -1.72
C ASP A 38 14.26 -8.83 -0.85
N GLU A 39 14.16 -8.57 0.47
CA GLU A 39 13.37 -9.40 1.39
C GLU A 39 12.15 -8.65 1.91
N ILE A 40 11.01 -9.32 1.93
CA ILE A 40 9.82 -8.78 2.58
C ILE A 40 10.03 -8.86 4.09
N ILE A 41 10.13 -7.69 4.73
CA ILE A 41 10.33 -7.62 6.19
C ILE A 41 9.03 -7.44 6.95
N SER A 42 7.98 -6.95 6.26
CA SER A 42 6.67 -6.80 6.89
C SER A 42 5.58 -6.74 5.83
N TYR A 43 4.36 -6.92 6.27
CA TYR A 43 3.19 -6.83 5.42
C TYR A 43 2.02 -6.26 6.23
N GLY A 44 1.00 -5.82 5.51
CA GLY A 44 -0.24 -5.34 6.09
C GLY A 44 -1.40 -5.51 5.12
N ARG A 45 -2.59 -5.52 5.67
CA ARG A 45 -3.84 -5.56 4.91
C ARG A 45 -4.88 -4.71 5.61
N ASN A 46 -5.84 -4.20 4.84
CA ASN A 46 -6.91 -3.40 5.42
C ASN A 46 -7.77 -4.25 6.35
N ARG A 47 -7.98 -3.76 7.58
CA ARG A 47 -8.83 -4.39 8.60
C ARG A 47 -9.65 -3.35 9.36
N ARG A 48 -10.02 -2.29 8.69
CA ARG A 48 -10.70 -1.14 9.31
C ARG A 48 -12.00 -1.54 10.00
N GLU A 49 -12.81 -2.41 9.36
CA GLU A 49 -14.09 -2.84 9.91
C GLU A 49 -13.91 -3.87 11.04
N LEU A 50 -13.11 -4.90 10.82
CA LEU A 50 -12.84 -5.95 11.82
C LEU A 50 -12.15 -5.37 13.04
N GLY A 51 -11.19 -4.47 12.85
CA GLY A 51 -10.46 -3.85 13.93
C GLY A 51 -11.18 -2.67 14.56
N LYS A 52 -12.30 -2.22 13.96
CA LYS A 52 -13.08 -1.06 14.42
C LYS A 52 -12.20 0.16 14.64
N ASN A 53 -11.32 0.41 13.67
CA ASN A 53 -10.31 1.47 13.78
C ASN A 53 -10.04 2.09 12.41
N ALA A 54 -10.30 3.38 12.31
CA ALA A 54 -10.10 4.14 11.07
C ALA A 54 -8.66 4.15 10.58
N LEU A 55 -7.70 3.86 11.46
CA LEU A 55 -6.27 3.87 11.12
C LEU A 55 -5.77 2.54 10.59
N TYR A 56 -6.57 1.47 10.61
CA TYR A 56 -6.16 0.13 10.23
C TYR A 56 -6.14 -0.06 8.71
N HIS A 57 -5.35 0.75 8.05
CA HIS A 57 -5.01 0.60 6.64
C HIS A 57 -3.81 -0.34 6.49
N ALA A 58 -3.71 -0.98 5.32
CA ALA A 58 -2.62 -1.91 5.01
C ALA A 58 -1.24 -1.28 5.21
N GLU A 59 -1.08 -0.04 4.76
CA GLU A 59 0.20 0.68 4.83
C GLU A 59 0.61 0.94 6.28
N ILE A 60 -0.33 1.35 7.13
CA ILE A 60 -0.06 1.62 8.55
C ILE A 60 0.36 0.33 9.25
N GLU A 61 -0.34 -0.77 8.99
CA GLU A 61 0.02 -2.07 9.56
C GLU A 61 1.42 -2.50 9.14
N ALA A 62 1.73 -2.38 7.84
CA ALA A 62 3.05 -2.75 7.31
C ALA A 62 4.17 -1.90 7.93
N ILE A 63 3.97 -0.58 8.04
CA ILE A 63 4.95 0.32 8.67
C ILE A 63 5.13 -0.04 10.14
N ASN A 64 4.04 -0.24 10.86
CA ASN A 64 4.08 -0.58 12.28
C ASN A 64 4.90 -1.87 12.52
N ASN A 65 4.62 -2.89 11.70
CA ASN A 65 5.32 -4.17 11.80
C ASN A 65 6.79 -4.07 11.39
N ALA A 66 7.12 -3.27 10.38
CA ALA A 66 8.51 -3.05 9.97
C ALA A 66 9.31 -2.35 11.07
N CYS A 67 8.73 -1.33 11.70
CA CYS A 67 9.38 -0.62 12.81
C CYS A 67 9.66 -1.56 13.99
N LYS A 68 8.71 -2.43 14.31
CA LYS A 68 8.90 -3.43 15.37
C LYS A 68 10.02 -4.40 15.01
N LYS A 69 10.04 -4.88 13.79
CA LYS A 69 11.05 -5.86 13.34
C LYS A 69 12.45 -5.26 13.34
N LEU A 70 12.61 -4.02 12.88
CA LEU A 70 13.91 -3.36 12.78
C LEU A 70 14.34 -2.68 14.09
N GLY A 71 13.42 -2.53 15.04
CA GLY A 71 13.72 -1.89 16.32
C GLY A 71 13.92 -0.38 16.23
N GLY A 72 13.30 0.28 15.23
CA GLY A 72 13.41 1.72 15.06
C GLY A 72 12.38 2.24 14.07
N TRP A 73 12.23 3.55 14.01
CA TRP A 73 11.18 4.19 13.20
C TRP A 73 11.66 4.64 11.81
N ARG A 74 12.95 4.61 11.55
CA ARG A 74 13.52 5.05 10.28
C ARG A 74 13.63 3.88 9.32
N LEU A 75 12.82 3.91 8.25
CA LEU A 75 12.76 2.85 7.25
C LEU A 75 13.47 3.24 5.95
N TRP A 76 14.59 3.91 6.03
CA TRP A 76 15.27 4.51 4.88
C TRP A 76 16.00 3.55 3.95
N LYS A 77 16.04 2.27 4.27
CA LYS A 77 16.54 1.23 3.36
C LYS A 77 15.41 0.39 2.77
N CYS A 78 14.17 0.85 2.95
CA CYS A 78 12.98 0.07 2.60
C CYS A 78 12.25 0.64 1.41
N GLU A 79 11.48 -0.23 0.76
CA GLU A 79 10.53 0.15 -0.28
C GLU A 79 9.16 -0.36 0.16
N MET A 80 8.11 0.40 -0.12
CA MET A 80 6.74 -0.06 0.10
C MET A 80 6.09 -0.38 -1.23
N PHE A 81 5.45 -1.54 -1.30
CA PHE A 81 4.59 -1.95 -2.42
C PHE A 81 3.17 -2.04 -1.88
N VAL A 82 2.25 -1.31 -2.47
CA VAL A 82 0.85 -1.28 -2.03
C VAL A 82 -0.06 -1.33 -3.25
N THR A 83 -1.17 -2.07 -3.15
CA THR A 83 -2.05 -2.31 -4.29
C THR A 83 -2.85 -1.09 -4.73
N LEU A 84 -3.09 -0.16 -3.82
CA LEU A 84 -3.85 1.08 -4.08
C LEU A 84 -3.03 2.28 -3.65
N GLU A 85 -3.13 3.36 -4.42
CA GLU A 85 -2.47 4.63 -4.09
C GLU A 85 -2.79 5.06 -2.67
N PRO A 86 -1.78 5.42 -1.84
CA PRO A 86 -2.02 5.80 -0.46
C PRO A 86 -2.88 7.05 -0.29
N CYS A 87 -3.73 7.03 0.74
CA CYS A 87 -4.52 8.17 1.20
C CYS A 87 -3.62 9.19 1.93
N PRO A 88 -4.16 10.36 2.36
CA PRO A 88 -3.33 11.38 3.04
C PRO A 88 -2.66 10.85 4.31
N MET A 89 -3.35 10.05 5.10
CA MET A 89 -2.81 9.47 6.33
C MET A 89 -1.60 8.57 6.01
N CYS A 90 -1.75 7.69 5.04
CA CYS A 90 -0.70 6.73 4.68
C CYS A 90 0.46 7.40 3.95
N ALA A 91 0.20 8.37 3.09
CA ALA A 91 1.26 9.16 2.46
C ALA A 91 2.08 9.91 3.51
N GLY A 92 1.41 10.49 4.52
CA GLY A 92 2.08 11.12 5.65
C GLY A 92 2.92 10.14 6.46
N ALA A 93 2.40 8.93 6.67
CA ALA A 93 3.13 7.87 7.37
C ALA A 93 4.40 7.45 6.62
N ILE A 94 4.34 7.38 5.29
CA ILE A 94 5.51 7.08 4.44
C ILE A 94 6.57 8.17 4.61
N ILE A 95 6.17 9.44 4.61
CA ILE A 95 7.08 10.56 4.84
C ILE A 95 7.69 10.46 6.24
N ASN A 96 6.86 10.25 7.26
CA ASN A 96 7.31 10.19 8.65
C ASN A 96 8.29 9.05 8.91
N SER A 97 8.09 7.90 8.29
CA SER A 97 8.96 6.74 8.47
C SER A 97 10.20 6.76 7.58
N ARG A 98 10.33 7.75 6.70
CA ARG A 98 11.49 7.95 5.82
C ARG A 98 11.68 6.86 4.79
N ILE A 99 10.60 6.23 4.33
CA ILE A 99 10.68 5.24 3.24
C ILE A 99 11.10 5.98 1.96
N PRO A 100 12.20 5.57 1.31
CA PRO A 100 12.70 6.30 0.14
C PRO A 100 11.96 6.00 -1.16
N ARG A 101 11.25 4.87 -1.26
CA ARG A 101 10.56 4.51 -2.49
C ARG A 101 9.19 3.90 -2.20
N LEU A 102 8.18 4.43 -2.92
CA LEU A 102 6.83 3.89 -2.92
C LEU A 102 6.51 3.34 -4.31
N VAL A 103 5.94 2.13 -4.35
CA VAL A 103 5.40 1.53 -5.57
C VAL A 103 3.94 1.21 -5.32
N PHE A 104 3.02 1.74 -6.16
CA PHE A 104 1.62 1.37 -6.03
C PHE A 104 1.03 0.90 -7.37
N GLY A 105 -0.04 0.10 -7.27
CA GLY A 105 -0.69 -0.48 -8.45
C GLY A 105 -1.74 0.45 -9.02
N ALA A 106 -2.91 0.51 -8.40
CA ALA A 106 -4.05 1.28 -8.89
C ALA A 106 -4.06 2.69 -8.31
N LYS A 107 -4.52 3.66 -9.11
CA LYS A 107 -4.74 5.04 -8.66
C LYS A 107 -6.05 5.11 -7.87
N ASP A 108 -6.09 6.03 -6.92
CA ASP A 108 -7.31 6.33 -6.15
C ASP A 108 -7.72 7.78 -6.42
N THR A 109 -8.72 7.96 -7.27
CA THR A 109 -9.17 9.29 -7.70
C THR A 109 -9.93 10.04 -6.61
N LYS A 110 -10.33 9.36 -5.53
CA LYS A 110 -11.12 9.97 -4.44
C LYS A 110 -10.27 10.40 -3.25
N ALA A 111 -9.23 9.64 -2.92
CA ALA A 111 -8.42 9.89 -1.72
C ALA A 111 -6.91 9.78 -1.97
N GLY A 112 -6.51 9.44 -3.19
CA GLY A 112 -5.09 9.24 -3.52
C GLY A 112 -4.28 10.51 -3.33
N SER A 113 -3.21 10.42 -2.57
CA SER A 113 -2.41 11.57 -2.15
C SER A 113 -0.97 11.50 -2.64
N CYS A 114 -0.72 10.64 -3.62
CA CYS A 114 0.58 10.44 -4.26
C CYS A 114 0.50 10.76 -5.77
N GLY A 115 -0.41 11.64 -6.17
CA GLY A 115 -0.55 12.10 -7.54
C GLY A 115 -1.97 12.34 -8.03
N SER A 116 -3.00 11.69 -7.45
CA SER A 116 -4.37 11.78 -7.97
C SER A 116 -5.13 13.01 -7.45
N VAL A 117 -5.45 13.08 -6.17
CA VAL A 117 -6.10 14.27 -5.60
C VAL A 117 -5.05 15.35 -5.33
N VAL A 118 -3.96 14.96 -4.73
CA VAL A 118 -2.82 15.81 -4.41
C VAL A 118 -1.58 14.93 -4.44
N ASN A 119 -0.40 15.55 -4.59
CA ASN A 119 0.85 14.83 -4.40
C ASN A 119 1.59 15.41 -3.20
N LEU A 120 1.43 14.76 -2.03
CA LEU A 120 2.08 15.21 -0.81
C LEU A 120 3.61 15.17 -0.91
N PHE A 121 4.14 14.31 -1.77
CA PHE A 121 5.60 14.17 -1.93
C PHE A 121 6.23 15.32 -2.72
N GLU A 122 5.42 16.17 -3.38
CA GLU A 122 5.90 17.38 -4.05
C GLU A 122 5.94 18.60 -3.13
N LEU A 123 5.31 18.51 -1.96
CA LEU A 123 5.32 19.58 -0.98
C LEU A 123 6.70 19.67 -0.29
N PRO A 124 7.06 20.83 0.28
CA PRO A 124 8.42 21.02 0.79
C PRO A 124 8.65 20.38 2.17
N TYR A 125 8.22 19.13 2.33
CA TYR A 125 8.58 18.35 3.49
C TYR A 125 10.05 17.92 3.43
N ASN A 126 10.62 17.57 4.57
CA ASN A 126 12.04 17.23 4.67
C ASN A 126 12.40 15.83 4.16
N HIS A 127 11.43 15.08 3.65
CA HIS A 127 11.66 13.77 3.02
C HIS A 127 10.73 13.64 1.81
N LYS A 128 11.28 13.23 0.68
CA LYS A 128 10.53 13.07 -0.57
C LYS A 128 10.76 11.69 -1.15
N PRO A 129 9.83 10.76 -0.95
CA PRO A 129 9.93 9.45 -1.59
C PRO A 129 9.87 9.55 -3.11
N THR A 130 10.58 8.65 -3.79
CA THR A 130 10.35 8.44 -5.23
C THR A 130 9.15 7.52 -5.41
N VAL A 131 8.42 7.68 -6.49
CA VAL A 131 7.17 6.95 -6.74
C VAL A 131 7.24 6.25 -8.08
N THR A 132 6.91 4.96 -8.07
CA THR A 132 6.61 4.17 -9.27
C THR A 132 5.15 3.75 -9.15
N TYR A 133 4.37 3.94 -10.21
CA TYR A 133 2.94 3.60 -10.17
C TYR A 133 2.54 2.77 -11.39
N GLY A 134 1.35 2.17 -11.31
CA GLY A 134 0.81 1.41 -12.43
C GLY A 134 1.33 -0.02 -12.54
N ILE A 135 2.04 -0.52 -11.54
CA ILE A 135 2.53 -1.89 -11.53
C ILE A 135 1.35 -2.82 -11.25
N LEU A 136 1.01 -3.69 -12.21
CA LEU A 136 -0.19 -4.55 -12.18
C LEU A 136 -1.46 -3.74 -11.91
N GLU A 137 -1.56 -2.56 -12.54
CA GLU A 137 -2.64 -1.62 -12.29
C GLU A 137 -4.02 -2.24 -12.52
N ASP A 138 -4.19 -2.98 -13.63
CA ASP A 138 -5.48 -3.58 -13.98
C ASP A 138 -5.88 -4.65 -12.96
N GLU A 139 -4.95 -5.49 -12.56
CA GLU A 139 -5.18 -6.54 -11.58
C GLU A 139 -5.54 -5.96 -10.21
N CYS A 140 -4.80 -4.95 -9.77
CA CYS A 140 -5.08 -4.25 -8.50
C CYS A 140 -6.45 -3.56 -8.53
N SER A 141 -6.75 -2.90 -9.64
CA SER A 141 -8.03 -2.21 -9.83
C SER A 141 -9.19 -3.21 -9.88
N SER A 142 -9.01 -4.35 -10.55
CA SER A 142 -10.06 -5.38 -10.70
C SER A 142 -10.49 -5.97 -9.37
N ILE A 143 -9.55 -6.19 -8.45
CA ILE A 143 -9.87 -6.71 -7.11
C ILE A 143 -10.83 -5.76 -6.39
N LEU A 144 -10.56 -4.46 -6.48
CA LEU A 144 -11.41 -3.43 -5.86
C LEU A 144 -12.78 -3.36 -6.53
N THR A 145 -12.80 -3.31 -7.87
CA THR A 145 -14.05 -3.23 -8.64
C THR A 145 -14.95 -4.42 -8.32
N GLU A 146 -14.40 -5.62 -8.31
CA GLU A 146 -15.14 -6.84 -8.02
C GLU A 146 -15.68 -6.86 -6.59
N PHE A 147 -14.87 -6.43 -5.63
CA PHE A 147 -15.29 -6.34 -4.23
C PHE A 147 -16.50 -5.42 -4.09
N PHE A 148 -16.47 -4.21 -4.65
CA PHE A 148 -17.55 -3.25 -4.53
C PHE A 148 -18.80 -3.72 -5.29
N LYS A 149 -18.63 -4.39 -6.42
CA LYS A 149 -19.73 -5.01 -7.16
C LYS A 149 -20.45 -6.04 -6.30
N ASN A 150 -19.71 -6.96 -5.69
CA ASN A 150 -20.26 -8.00 -4.82
C ASN A 150 -20.93 -7.40 -3.59
N LEU A 151 -20.34 -6.36 -3.02
CA LEU A 151 -20.91 -5.65 -1.87
C LEU A 151 -22.28 -5.06 -2.20
N ARG A 152 -22.43 -4.43 -3.38
CA ARG A 152 -23.71 -3.86 -3.82
C ARG A 152 -24.76 -4.95 -4.06
N GLN A 153 -24.38 -6.10 -4.62
CA GLN A 153 -25.29 -7.21 -4.85
C GLN A 153 -25.80 -7.82 -3.55
N ASN A 154 -24.98 -7.89 -2.52
CA ASN A 154 -25.34 -8.48 -1.23
C ASN A 154 -26.22 -7.56 -0.37
N LYS A 155 -26.38 -6.29 -0.76
CA LYS A 155 -27.26 -5.33 -0.07
C LYS A 155 -28.69 -5.31 -0.57
N LYS A 156 -29.01 -6.12 -1.56
CA LYS A 156 -30.39 -6.21 -2.10
C LYS A 156 -31.20 -7.24 -1.36
#